data_3160bcfa6dee79d0ae24925ad04fb9f7
#
_entry.id   3160bcfa6dee79d0ae24925ad04fb9f7
#
_cell.length_a   1.000
_cell.length_b   1.000
_cell.length_c   1.000
_cell.angle_alpha   90.00
_cell.angle_beta   90.00
_cell.angle_gamma   90.00
#
_symmetry.space_group_name_H-M   'P 1'
#
loop_
_entity.id
_entity.type
_entity.pdbx_description
1 polymer ?
#
loop_
_entity_poly.entity_id
_entity_poly.type
_entity_poly.pdbx_seq_one_letter_code
_entity_poly.pdbx_strand_id
1 'polypeptide(L)'
;HTRYGALGTMAMGEGGPELVKQLLNKTYDINMPGVVAIYLTGEPAKGVGPQDVALAIIGAVFGNGYVKNKVMEFVGPGVSSLSADFRIGVDVMTTETTCLSSIWRTDDLVKEFYDIHGRSESYKELNPGNVAYYDGVVYVDLSTIKPMIAMPFHPSNTYTIEELNANLEDILHDVEKKALVSLDGQVEYKLTDKIKNGRLYVDQGIIAGCAGGGFENICAAADILKGKSIGADEFTLSVYPASTPIYVELARNGRLADLMETGAIVKTAFCGPCFGAGDTPANNAFSIRHSTRNFPNR
;
A
#
# COMPACT_ATOMS: atom_id res chain seq x y z
N HIS A 1 7.50 -5.33 3.57
CA HIS A 1 8.54 -4.63 2.84
C HIS A 1 9.18 -3.50 3.64
N THR A 2 9.52 -2.37 3.06
CA THR A 2 10.38 -1.33 3.64
C THR A 2 9.69 -0.42 4.66
N ARG A 3 8.92 -0.93 5.60
CA ARG A 3 8.21 -0.12 6.62
C ARG A 3 9.10 0.84 7.42
N TYR A 4 10.36 0.50 7.59
CA TYR A 4 11.31 1.26 8.41
C TYR A 4 11.79 2.55 7.76
N GLY A 5 11.59 2.73 6.46
CA GLY A 5 11.86 3.99 5.77
C GLY A 5 11.09 5.15 6.38
N ALA A 6 9.82 4.93 6.72
CA ALA A 6 8.96 5.91 7.40
C ALA A 6 9.47 6.32 8.80
N LEU A 7 10.32 5.50 9.40
CA LEU A 7 10.95 5.75 10.70
C LEU A 7 12.40 6.29 10.59
N GLY A 8 12.80 6.75 9.40
CA GLY A 8 14.14 7.30 9.16
C GLY A 8 15.24 6.26 9.02
N THR A 9 14.90 5.03 8.63
CA THR A 9 15.86 3.95 8.46
C THR A 9 15.84 3.45 7.01
N MET A 10 16.98 3.46 6.33
CA MET A 10 17.08 2.87 5.00
C MET A 10 17.02 1.34 5.10
N ALA A 11 15.93 0.76 4.60
CA ALA A 11 15.70 -0.68 4.58
C ALA A 11 15.65 -1.18 3.13
N MET A 12 16.27 -2.32 2.87
CA MET A 12 16.29 -2.96 1.56
C MET A 12 15.79 -4.39 1.66
N GLY A 13 15.05 -4.82 0.64
CA GLY A 13 14.68 -6.23 0.48
C GLY A 13 15.80 -6.97 -0.24
N GLU A 14 16.33 -8.03 0.40
CA GLU A 14 17.48 -8.76 -0.09
C GLU A 14 17.21 -10.25 -0.24
N GLY A 15 17.99 -10.88 -1.09
CA GLY A 15 17.97 -12.33 -1.29
C GLY A 15 18.76 -13.12 -0.24
N GLY A 16 18.69 -14.45 -0.34
CA GLY A 16 19.34 -15.35 0.62
C GLY A 16 20.83 -15.13 0.78
N PRO A 17 21.62 -14.98 -0.30
CA PRO A 17 23.07 -14.80 -0.20
C PRO A 17 23.49 -13.56 0.60
N GLU A 18 22.79 -12.45 0.41
CA GLU A 18 23.01 -11.19 1.10
C GLU A 18 22.62 -11.28 2.58
N LEU A 19 21.51 -11.97 2.88
CA LEU A 19 21.11 -12.25 4.26
C LEU A 19 22.14 -13.11 5.00
N VAL A 20 22.72 -14.12 4.33
CA VAL A 20 23.79 -14.94 4.91
C VAL A 20 25.02 -14.09 5.23
N LYS A 21 25.41 -13.15 4.36
CA LYS A 21 26.50 -12.21 4.68
C LYS A 21 26.22 -11.41 5.94
N GLN A 22 24.99 -10.91 6.12
CA GLN A 22 24.61 -10.18 7.32
C GLN A 22 24.65 -11.06 8.58
N LEU A 23 24.13 -12.29 8.51
CA LEU A 23 24.19 -13.24 9.62
C LEU A 23 25.64 -13.59 10.03
N LEU A 24 26.56 -13.57 9.08
CA LEU A 24 27.98 -13.80 9.32
C LEU A 24 28.78 -12.54 9.65
N ASN A 25 28.11 -11.39 9.91
CA ASN A 25 28.73 -10.09 10.13
C ASN A 25 29.72 -9.69 9.04
N LYS A 26 29.40 -10.02 7.79
CA LYS A 26 30.19 -9.61 6.62
C LYS A 26 29.68 -8.26 6.09
N THR A 27 30.56 -7.57 5.36
CA THR A 27 30.17 -6.34 4.66
C THR A 27 29.19 -6.64 3.52
N TYR A 28 28.34 -5.69 3.27
CA TYR A 28 27.45 -5.65 2.12
C TYR A 28 27.76 -4.39 1.29
N ASP A 29 28.30 -4.62 0.11
CA ASP A 29 28.71 -3.53 -0.78
C ASP A 29 27.58 -3.23 -1.77
N ILE A 30 27.18 -1.97 -1.86
CA ILE A 30 26.21 -1.49 -2.84
C ILE A 30 26.84 -0.35 -3.66
N ASN A 31 26.43 -0.24 -4.92
CA ASN A 31 26.75 0.96 -5.69
C ASN A 31 26.03 2.16 -5.04
N MET A 32 26.71 3.29 -4.97
CA MET A 32 26.08 4.52 -4.46
C MET A 32 24.84 4.83 -5.32
N PRO A 33 23.63 4.76 -4.74
CA PRO A 33 22.41 5.02 -5.50
C PRO A 33 22.23 6.53 -5.72
N GLY A 34 21.57 6.88 -6.81
CA GLY A 34 20.99 8.21 -6.96
C GLY A 34 19.85 8.40 -5.93
N VAL A 35 19.58 9.65 -5.56
CA VAL A 35 18.52 10.01 -4.62
C VAL A 35 17.51 10.94 -5.31
N VAL A 36 16.24 10.57 -5.24
CA VAL A 36 15.14 11.37 -5.78
C VAL A 36 14.30 11.89 -4.62
N ALA A 37 14.16 13.22 -4.53
CA ALA A 37 13.28 13.84 -3.56
C ALA A 37 11.81 13.62 -3.96
N ILE A 38 11.02 13.09 -3.04
CA ILE A 38 9.55 13.08 -3.14
C ILE A 38 9.07 14.25 -2.27
N TYR A 39 8.81 15.37 -2.91
CA TYR A 39 8.51 16.62 -2.22
C TYR A 39 7.00 16.75 -2.01
N LEU A 40 6.57 16.54 -0.77
CA LEU A 40 5.17 16.56 -0.36
C LEU A 40 4.73 17.96 0.08
N THR A 41 3.57 18.40 -0.43
CA THR A 41 2.89 19.62 -0.01
C THR A 41 1.43 19.32 0.32
N GLY A 42 0.76 20.26 0.99
CA GLY A 42 -0.66 20.10 1.33
C GLY A 42 -0.93 19.00 2.36
N GLU A 43 -2.18 18.62 2.47
CA GLU A 43 -2.70 17.60 3.38
C GLU A 43 -3.67 16.69 2.62
N PRO A 44 -3.73 15.38 2.92
CA PRO A 44 -4.71 14.50 2.29
C PRO A 44 -6.15 14.93 2.61
N ALA A 45 -7.01 14.91 1.61
CA ALA A 45 -8.44 15.14 1.82
C ALA A 45 -9.05 13.98 2.64
N LYS A 46 -10.18 14.25 3.31
CA LYS A 46 -10.92 13.21 4.04
C LYS A 46 -11.31 12.07 3.09
N GLY A 47 -10.98 10.85 3.47
CA GLY A 47 -11.23 9.64 2.68
C GLY A 47 -10.07 9.23 1.77
N VAL A 48 -9.00 10.02 1.73
CA VAL A 48 -7.74 9.65 1.08
C VAL A 48 -6.83 8.98 2.09
N GLY A 49 -6.43 7.75 1.81
CA GLY A 49 -5.54 6.96 2.65
C GLY A 49 -4.13 6.83 2.10
N PRO A 50 -3.24 6.17 2.83
CA PRO A 50 -1.85 5.99 2.40
C PRO A 50 -1.72 5.25 1.07
N GLN A 51 -2.63 4.32 0.77
CA GLN A 51 -2.61 3.59 -0.49
C GLN A 51 -2.93 4.49 -1.69
N ASP A 52 -3.81 5.47 -1.55
CA ASP A 52 -4.13 6.43 -2.62
C ASP A 52 -2.90 7.25 -2.98
N VAL A 53 -2.18 7.76 -1.96
CA VAL A 53 -0.93 8.50 -2.14
C VAL A 53 0.13 7.61 -2.81
N ALA A 54 0.28 6.38 -2.34
CA ALA A 54 1.24 5.44 -2.92
C ALA A 54 0.91 5.12 -4.39
N LEU A 55 -0.36 4.85 -4.72
CA LEU A 55 -0.78 4.56 -6.09
C LEU A 55 -0.57 5.76 -7.01
N ALA A 56 -0.85 6.99 -6.56
CA ALA A 56 -0.58 8.20 -7.33
C ALA A 56 0.92 8.32 -7.66
N ILE A 57 1.80 8.09 -6.69
CA ILE A 57 3.26 8.11 -6.90
C ILE A 57 3.69 6.99 -7.83
N ILE A 58 3.25 5.75 -7.61
CA ILE A 58 3.61 4.59 -8.44
C ILE A 58 3.20 4.83 -9.90
N GLY A 59 1.98 5.30 -10.12
CA GLY A 59 1.49 5.63 -11.46
C GLY A 59 2.35 6.68 -12.18
N ALA A 60 2.85 7.66 -11.44
CA ALA A 60 3.66 8.74 -12.00
C ALA A 60 5.10 8.32 -12.35
N VAL A 61 5.71 7.39 -11.58
CA VAL A 61 7.16 7.14 -11.68
C VAL A 61 7.53 5.77 -12.25
N PHE A 62 6.61 4.81 -12.27
CA PHE A 62 6.92 3.44 -12.69
C PHE A 62 7.18 3.31 -14.19
N GLY A 63 6.29 3.87 -15.02
CA GLY A 63 6.31 3.67 -16.47
C GLY A 63 7.56 4.20 -17.16
N ASN A 64 8.18 5.25 -16.63
CA ASN A 64 9.40 5.86 -17.12
C ASN A 64 10.67 5.40 -16.39
N GLY A 65 10.52 4.57 -15.33
CA GLY A 65 11.63 4.09 -14.50
C GLY A 65 12.36 5.19 -13.73
N TYR A 66 11.70 6.31 -13.44
CA TYR A 66 12.32 7.52 -12.89
C TYR A 66 13.07 7.28 -11.57
N VAL A 67 12.55 6.40 -10.73
CA VAL A 67 13.12 6.05 -9.42
C VAL A 67 13.78 4.66 -9.40
N LYS A 68 13.87 3.99 -10.54
CA LYS A 68 14.42 2.63 -10.61
C LYS A 68 15.84 2.57 -10.06
N ASN A 69 16.07 1.67 -9.10
CA ASN A 69 17.37 1.48 -8.40
C ASN A 69 17.89 2.74 -7.70
N LYS A 70 17.03 3.72 -7.41
CA LYS A 70 17.37 4.92 -6.65
C LYS A 70 16.72 4.88 -5.27
N VAL A 71 17.16 5.74 -4.37
CA VAL A 71 16.50 5.97 -3.09
C VAL A 71 15.46 7.08 -3.26
N MET A 72 14.25 6.85 -2.79
CA MET A 72 13.21 7.86 -2.70
C MET A 72 13.30 8.51 -1.32
N GLU A 73 13.59 9.81 -1.24
CA GLU A 73 13.61 10.55 0.01
C GLU A 73 12.38 11.45 0.12
N PHE A 74 11.53 11.15 1.11
CA PHE A 74 10.30 11.89 1.35
C PHE A 74 10.55 13.10 2.24
N VAL A 75 10.34 14.26 1.67
CA VAL A 75 10.63 15.58 2.25
C VAL A 75 9.50 16.57 1.94
N GLY A 76 9.62 17.79 2.40
CA GLY A 76 8.64 18.85 2.17
C GLY A 76 7.68 19.08 3.34
N PRO A 77 6.92 20.17 3.32
CA PRO A 77 6.04 20.56 4.43
C PRO A 77 4.87 19.59 4.64
N GLY A 78 4.39 18.92 3.59
CA GLY A 78 3.30 17.95 3.68
C GLY A 78 3.62 16.72 4.54
N VAL A 79 4.91 16.40 4.77
CA VAL A 79 5.29 15.27 5.64
C VAL A 79 4.71 15.41 7.04
N SER A 80 4.71 16.61 7.61
CA SER A 80 4.22 16.85 8.97
C SER A 80 2.70 16.75 9.14
N SER A 81 1.94 16.66 8.08
CA SER A 81 0.49 16.38 8.14
C SER A 81 0.18 14.88 8.24
N LEU A 82 1.17 14.00 8.08
CA LEU A 82 1.00 12.55 7.99
C LEU A 82 1.46 11.88 9.29
N SER A 83 0.59 11.06 9.90
CA SER A 83 0.98 10.21 11.02
C SER A 83 2.10 9.23 10.62
N ALA A 84 2.81 8.67 11.60
CA ALA A 84 3.80 7.65 11.32
C ALA A 84 3.18 6.39 10.67
N ASP A 85 1.97 6.00 11.08
CA ASP A 85 1.26 4.85 10.48
C ASP A 85 0.87 5.13 9.02
N PHE A 86 0.44 6.35 8.70
CA PHE A 86 0.18 6.77 7.32
C PHE A 86 1.45 6.70 6.47
N ARG A 87 2.58 7.24 6.96
CA ARG A 87 3.87 7.16 6.24
C ARG A 87 4.30 5.72 6.01
N ILE A 88 4.14 4.84 7.01
CA ILE A 88 4.40 3.41 6.88
C ILE A 88 3.53 2.80 5.76
N GLY A 89 2.26 3.16 5.69
CA GLY A 89 1.34 2.68 4.66
C GLY A 89 1.74 3.11 3.24
N VAL A 90 2.28 4.33 3.05
CA VAL A 90 2.86 4.78 1.78
C VAL A 90 4.17 4.03 1.51
N ASP A 91 5.06 3.98 2.49
CA ASP A 91 6.43 3.47 2.36
C ASP A 91 6.48 2.01 1.92
N VAL A 92 5.59 1.16 2.45
CA VAL A 92 5.54 -0.27 2.10
C VAL A 92 5.17 -0.52 0.63
N MET A 93 4.56 0.45 -0.03
CA MET A 93 4.18 0.36 -1.44
C MET A 93 5.29 0.85 -2.39
N THR A 94 6.31 1.54 -1.89
CA THR A 94 7.39 2.08 -2.73
C THR A 94 8.17 1.01 -3.46
N THR A 95 8.22 -0.22 -2.94
CA THR A 95 8.84 -1.38 -3.63
C THR A 95 8.24 -1.64 -5.00
N GLU A 96 6.99 -1.30 -5.22
CA GLU A 96 6.30 -1.46 -6.51
C GLU A 96 6.75 -0.41 -7.54
N THR A 97 7.56 0.57 -7.17
CA THR A 97 8.22 1.51 -8.09
C THR A 97 9.54 0.99 -8.65
N THR A 98 10.03 -0.17 -8.17
CA THR A 98 11.37 -0.70 -8.43
C THR A 98 12.52 0.18 -7.88
N CYS A 99 12.23 1.07 -6.91
CA CYS A 99 13.28 1.81 -6.21
C CYS A 99 14.15 0.86 -5.36
N LEU A 100 15.37 1.29 -5.07
CA LEU A 100 16.27 0.53 -4.20
C LEU A 100 15.78 0.56 -2.75
N SER A 101 15.38 1.72 -2.28
CA SER A 101 14.84 1.94 -0.95
C SER A 101 14.04 3.24 -0.91
N SER A 102 13.36 3.47 0.20
CA SER A 102 12.70 4.72 0.53
C SER A 102 13.07 5.14 1.95
N ILE A 103 13.14 6.44 2.20
CA ILE A 103 13.44 6.99 3.51
C ILE A 103 12.67 8.31 3.71
N TRP A 104 12.25 8.57 4.93
CA TRP A 104 11.50 9.76 5.30
C TRP A 104 12.28 10.61 6.31
N ARG A 105 12.13 11.91 6.22
CA ARG A 105 12.51 12.77 7.34
C ARG A 105 11.73 12.38 8.58
N THR A 106 12.33 12.49 9.75
CA THR A 106 11.68 12.25 11.03
C THR A 106 11.25 13.54 11.69
N ASP A 107 10.24 13.46 12.56
CA ASP A 107 9.70 14.58 13.34
C ASP A 107 9.03 14.07 14.61
N ASP A 108 8.30 14.94 15.31
CA ASP A 108 7.64 14.62 16.57
C ASP A 108 6.59 13.51 16.42
N LEU A 109 5.94 13.36 15.25
CA LEU A 109 4.99 12.24 14.99
C LEU A 109 5.70 10.88 14.95
N VAL A 110 6.91 10.84 14.41
CA VAL A 110 7.74 9.61 14.45
C VAL A 110 8.21 9.35 15.87
N LYS A 111 8.59 10.38 16.64
CA LYS A 111 8.95 10.24 18.04
C LYS A 111 7.80 9.69 18.88
N GLU A 112 6.59 10.24 18.72
CA GLU A 112 5.38 9.76 19.37
C GLU A 112 5.11 8.27 19.04
N PHE A 113 5.32 7.87 17.80
CA PHE A 113 5.19 6.46 17.41
C PHE A 113 6.16 5.55 18.20
N TYR A 114 7.42 5.97 18.36
CA TYR A 114 8.37 5.22 19.20
C TYR A 114 7.95 5.20 20.68
N ASP A 115 7.46 6.33 21.20
CA ASP A 115 6.99 6.45 22.59
C ASP A 115 5.81 5.49 22.88
N ILE A 116 4.82 5.45 22.00
CA ILE A 116 3.67 4.51 22.08
C ILE A 116 4.14 3.05 22.09
N HIS A 117 5.21 2.73 21.35
CA HIS A 117 5.78 1.38 21.30
C HIS A 117 6.79 1.08 22.42
N GLY A 118 6.96 1.97 23.40
CA GLY A 118 7.91 1.80 24.51
C GLY A 118 9.37 1.77 24.05
N ARG A 119 9.70 2.50 22.98
CA ARG A 119 11.04 2.55 22.37
C ARG A 119 11.53 3.98 22.14
N SER A 120 11.26 4.88 23.05
CA SER A 120 11.62 6.30 22.94
C SER A 120 13.11 6.51 22.67
N GLU A 121 13.95 5.64 23.23
CA GLU A 121 15.41 5.67 23.08
C GLU A 121 15.88 5.33 21.65
N SER A 122 15.01 4.72 20.84
CA SER A 122 15.33 4.34 19.47
C SER A 122 15.10 5.49 18.47
N TYR A 123 14.37 6.53 18.87
CA TYR A 123 14.16 7.69 18.01
C TYR A 123 15.46 8.41 17.70
N LYS A 124 15.65 8.75 16.42
CA LYS A 124 16.74 9.62 15.96
C LYS A 124 16.17 10.64 14.99
N GLU A 125 16.56 11.88 15.18
CA GLU A 125 16.25 12.92 14.23
C GLU A 125 17.02 12.68 12.93
N LEU A 126 16.28 12.70 11.82
CA LEU A 126 16.83 12.61 10.47
C LEU A 126 16.15 13.65 9.60
N ASN A 127 16.91 14.65 9.17
CA ASN A 127 16.47 15.70 8.29
C ASN A 127 17.56 15.97 7.24
N PRO A 128 17.21 16.39 6.02
CA PRO A 128 18.19 16.91 5.09
C PRO A 128 18.86 18.15 5.69
N GLY A 129 20.12 18.39 5.34
CA GLY A 129 20.81 19.61 5.71
C GLY A 129 20.17 20.86 5.08
N ASN A 130 20.67 22.05 5.46
CA ASN A 130 20.19 23.33 4.91
C ASN A 130 20.29 23.42 3.39
N VAL A 131 21.21 22.69 2.80
CA VAL A 131 21.34 22.47 1.35
C VAL A 131 21.47 20.97 1.12
N ALA A 132 20.59 20.44 0.32
CA ALA A 132 20.61 19.04 -0.11
C ALA A 132 20.55 18.97 -1.64
N TYR A 133 21.31 18.03 -2.21
CA TYR A 133 21.33 17.78 -3.66
C TYR A 133 20.65 16.48 -3.97
N TYR A 134 19.77 16.51 -4.95
CA TYR A 134 19.03 15.34 -5.44
C TYR A 134 19.26 15.13 -6.92
N ASP A 135 19.26 13.89 -7.38
CA ASP A 135 19.32 13.53 -8.80
C ASP A 135 18.02 13.78 -9.54
N GLY A 136 16.96 14.10 -8.80
CA GLY A 136 15.66 14.45 -9.35
C GLY A 136 14.65 14.75 -8.26
N VAL A 137 13.48 15.20 -8.67
CA VAL A 137 12.37 15.52 -7.76
C VAL A 137 11.04 15.11 -8.34
N VAL A 138 10.16 14.61 -7.48
CA VAL A 138 8.74 14.37 -7.75
C VAL A 138 7.94 15.26 -6.80
N TYR A 139 7.18 16.20 -7.35
CA TYR A 139 6.29 17.04 -6.56
C TYR A 139 4.94 16.36 -6.39
N VAL A 140 4.47 16.26 -5.16
CA VAL A 140 3.19 15.65 -4.82
C VAL A 140 2.42 16.60 -3.93
N ASP A 141 1.33 17.15 -4.45
CA ASP A 141 0.36 17.89 -3.65
C ASP A 141 -0.69 16.92 -3.11
N LEU A 142 -0.60 16.62 -1.81
CA LEU A 142 -1.48 15.69 -1.12
C LEU A 142 -2.95 16.11 -1.19
N SER A 143 -3.23 17.41 -1.30
CA SER A 143 -4.60 17.94 -1.36
C SER A 143 -5.32 17.66 -2.69
N THR A 144 -4.56 17.31 -3.73
CA THR A 144 -5.12 17.00 -5.06
C THR A 144 -5.37 15.51 -5.28
N ILE A 145 -4.85 14.66 -4.39
CA ILE A 145 -5.02 13.21 -4.51
C ILE A 145 -6.47 12.84 -4.19
N LYS A 146 -7.04 12.01 -5.03
CA LYS A 146 -8.38 11.45 -4.89
C LYS A 146 -8.28 9.97 -4.48
N PRO A 147 -9.37 9.34 -4.00
CA PRO A 147 -9.40 7.89 -3.81
C PRO A 147 -9.05 7.15 -5.09
N MET A 148 -8.08 6.23 -4.99
CA MET A 148 -7.45 5.54 -6.11
C MET A 148 -7.76 4.05 -6.11
N ILE A 149 -7.62 3.44 -7.27
CA ILE A 149 -7.66 1.99 -7.47
C ILE A 149 -6.60 1.59 -8.50
N ALA A 150 -5.99 0.43 -8.29
CA ALA A 150 -5.10 -0.17 -9.27
C ALA A 150 -5.78 -1.38 -9.94
N MET A 151 -5.80 -1.37 -11.26
CA MET A 151 -6.28 -2.49 -12.06
C MET A 151 -5.16 -3.52 -12.27
N PRO A 152 -5.49 -4.79 -12.55
CA PRO A 152 -4.46 -5.79 -12.87
C PRO A 152 -3.56 -5.33 -14.02
N PHE A 153 -2.28 -5.73 -14.09
CA PHE A 153 -1.60 -6.70 -13.21
C PHE A 153 -0.45 -6.08 -12.43
N HIS A 154 -0.41 -4.74 -12.32
CA HIS A 154 0.62 -4.04 -11.57
C HIS A 154 0.02 -2.78 -10.93
N PRO A 155 0.46 -2.40 -9.71
CA PRO A 155 -0.04 -1.20 -9.04
C PRO A 155 0.14 0.13 -9.80
N SER A 156 0.92 0.17 -10.87
CA SER A 156 1.03 1.33 -11.75
C SER A 156 -0.13 1.51 -12.72
N ASN A 157 -0.97 0.51 -12.90
CA ASN A 157 -2.19 0.62 -13.71
C ASN A 157 -3.30 1.28 -12.89
N THR A 158 -3.11 2.55 -12.56
CA THR A 158 -3.92 3.29 -11.60
C THR A 158 -4.93 4.22 -12.25
N TYR A 159 -6.07 4.35 -11.57
CA TYR A 159 -7.14 5.28 -11.88
C TYR A 159 -7.66 5.87 -10.57
N THR A 160 -8.27 7.03 -10.61
CA THR A 160 -9.16 7.42 -9.53
C THR A 160 -10.42 6.54 -9.59
N ILE A 161 -11.04 6.29 -8.44
CA ILE A 161 -12.32 5.54 -8.42
C ILE A 161 -13.39 6.26 -9.24
N GLU A 162 -13.34 7.60 -9.28
CA GLU A 162 -14.23 8.42 -10.10
C GLU A 162 -14.02 8.16 -11.60
N GLU A 163 -12.77 8.13 -12.07
CA GLU A 163 -12.44 7.82 -13.47
C GLU A 163 -12.87 6.41 -13.86
N LEU A 164 -12.59 5.42 -13.00
CA LEU A 164 -13.03 4.06 -13.23
C LEU A 164 -14.55 3.97 -13.39
N ASN A 165 -15.31 4.59 -12.49
CA ASN A 165 -16.77 4.55 -12.54
C ASN A 165 -17.35 5.31 -13.74
N ALA A 166 -16.69 6.39 -14.18
CA ALA A 166 -17.13 7.19 -15.33
C ALA A 166 -16.86 6.48 -16.68
N ASN A 167 -15.81 5.63 -16.74
CA ASN A 167 -15.35 4.98 -17.98
C ASN A 167 -15.19 3.47 -17.78
N LEU A 168 -16.09 2.86 -17.04
CA LEU A 168 -15.95 1.50 -16.53
C LEU A 168 -15.70 0.48 -17.65
N GLU A 169 -16.54 0.47 -18.69
CA GLU A 169 -16.46 -0.50 -19.76
C GLU A 169 -15.17 -0.38 -20.57
N ASP A 170 -14.78 0.84 -20.93
CA ASP A 170 -13.57 1.11 -21.71
C ASP A 170 -12.29 0.73 -20.94
N ILE A 171 -12.24 1.06 -19.63
CA ILE A 171 -11.09 0.72 -18.79
C ILE A 171 -10.98 -0.79 -18.62
N LEU A 172 -12.08 -1.49 -18.38
CA LEU A 172 -12.05 -2.93 -18.22
C LEU A 172 -11.66 -3.65 -19.51
N HIS A 173 -12.14 -3.20 -20.68
CA HIS A 173 -11.69 -3.71 -21.98
C HIS A 173 -10.20 -3.49 -22.23
N ASP A 174 -9.64 -2.34 -21.83
CA ASP A 174 -8.20 -2.10 -21.94
C ASP A 174 -7.40 -3.04 -21.04
N VAL A 175 -7.87 -3.30 -19.83
CA VAL A 175 -7.28 -4.30 -18.91
C VAL A 175 -7.34 -5.70 -19.52
N GLU A 176 -8.45 -6.10 -20.10
CA GLU A 176 -8.61 -7.40 -20.78
C GLU A 176 -7.61 -7.56 -21.94
N LYS A 177 -7.42 -6.54 -22.77
CA LYS A 177 -6.42 -6.54 -23.85
C LYS A 177 -5.00 -6.70 -23.31
N LYS A 178 -4.66 -5.97 -22.25
CA LYS A 178 -3.35 -6.07 -21.58
C LYS A 178 -3.16 -7.46 -20.95
N ALA A 179 -4.22 -8.03 -20.37
CA ALA A 179 -4.23 -9.38 -19.82
C ALA A 179 -3.93 -10.44 -20.85
N LEU A 180 -4.55 -10.35 -22.03
CA LEU A 180 -4.34 -11.29 -23.12
C LEU A 180 -2.86 -11.36 -23.53
N VAL A 181 -2.17 -10.20 -23.56
CA VAL A 181 -0.73 -10.13 -23.86
C VAL A 181 0.09 -10.69 -22.69
N SER A 182 -0.22 -10.28 -21.46
CA SER A 182 0.55 -10.67 -20.27
C SER A 182 0.43 -12.14 -19.91
N LEU A 183 -0.65 -12.79 -20.34
CA LEU A 183 -0.95 -14.21 -20.09
C LEU A 183 -0.73 -15.09 -21.33
N ASP A 184 -0.02 -14.59 -22.33
CA ASP A 184 0.31 -15.28 -23.59
C ASP A 184 -0.91 -15.90 -24.29
N GLY A 185 -2.08 -15.29 -24.16
CA GLY A 185 -3.33 -15.80 -24.71
C GLY A 185 -3.86 -17.09 -24.10
N GLN A 186 -3.27 -17.58 -23.00
CA GLN A 186 -3.62 -18.87 -22.39
C GLN A 186 -4.88 -18.82 -21.55
N VAL A 187 -5.35 -17.64 -21.17
CA VAL A 187 -6.53 -17.46 -20.31
C VAL A 187 -7.47 -16.45 -20.93
N GLU A 188 -8.72 -16.83 -21.07
CA GLU A 188 -9.79 -15.90 -21.38
C GLU A 188 -10.10 -15.07 -20.11
N TYR A 189 -9.70 -13.81 -20.12
CA TYR A 189 -9.85 -12.92 -18.99
C TYR A 189 -10.90 -11.85 -19.31
N LYS A 190 -12.08 -11.97 -18.72
CA LYS A 190 -13.22 -11.09 -18.97
C LYS A 190 -13.70 -10.39 -17.70
N LEU A 191 -13.26 -9.15 -17.53
CA LEU A 191 -13.72 -8.30 -16.43
C LEU A 191 -15.06 -7.62 -16.74
N THR A 192 -15.35 -7.36 -17.99
CA THR A 192 -16.61 -6.73 -18.43
C THR A 192 -17.84 -7.57 -18.07
N ASP A 193 -17.70 -8.89 -17.94
CA ASP A 193 -18.76 -9.78 -17.44
C ASP A 193 -19.17 -9.49 -15.99
N LYS A 194 -18.33 -8.75 -15.24
CA LYS A 194 -18.62 -8.31 -13.88
C LYS A 194 -19.42 -7.00 -13.79
N ILE A 195 -19.71 -6.39 -14.92
CA ILE A 195 -20.59 -5.22 -14.95
C ILE A 195 -22.05 -5.68 -14.89
N LYS A 196 -22.75 -5.24 -13.85
CA LYS A 196 -24.20 -5.47 -13.67
C LYS A 196 -24.88 -4.13 -13.40
N ASN A 197 -25.88 -3.78 -14.19
CA ASN A 197 -26.62 -2.52 -14.05
C ASN A 197 -25.70 -1.28 -14.02
N GLY A 198 -24.65 -1.26 -14.87
CA GLY A 198 -23.70 -0.16 -14.96
C GLY A 198 -22.74 -0.04 -13.76
N ARG A 199 -22.61 -1.07 -12.93
CA ARG A 199 -21.72 -1.12 -11.78
C ARG A 199 -20.81 -2.34 -11.84
N LEU A 200 -19.57 -2.18 -11.40
CA LEU A 200 -18.64 -3.28 -11.23
C LEU A 200 -18.98 -4.05 -9.94
N TYR A 201 -19.30 -5.33 -10.10
CA TYR A 201 -19.57 -6.23 -8.98
C TYR A 201 -18.30 -6.96 -8.57
N VAL A 202 -18.10 -7.07 -7.27
CA VAL A 202 -17.00 -7.81 -6.66
C VAL A 202 -17.56 -8.97 -5.83
N ASP A 203 -16.86 -10.09 -5.85
CA ASP A 203 -17.27 -11.31 -5.16
C ASP A 203 -16.54 -11.46 -3.80
N GLN A 204 -15.41 -10.77 -3.63
CA GLN A 204 -14.58 -10.83 -2.42
C GLN A 204 -13.93 -9.48 -2.11
N GLY A 205 -13.89 -9.11 -0.85
CA GLY A 205 -13.11 -7.99 -0.32
C GLY A 205 -12.01 -8.48 0.62
N ILE A 206 -10.82 -7.88 0.53
CA ILE A 206 -9.69 -8.20 1.42
C ILE A 206 -9.02 -6.91 1.89
N ILE A 207 -8.81 -6.80 3.20
CA ILE A 207 -7.97 -5.77 3.83
C ILE A 207 -6.80 -6.49 4.46
N ALA A 208 -5.59 -6.40 3.92
CA ALA A 208 -4.52 -7.27 4.34
C ALA A 208 -3.12 -6.72 4.17
N GLY A 209 -2.20 -7.35 4.86
CA GLY A 209 -0.77 -7.17 4.69
C GLY A 209 -0.23 -5.88 5.28
N CYS A 210 0.97 -5.51 4.83
CA CYS A 210 1.66 -4.33 5.33
C CYS A 210 1.02 -3.01 4.86
N ALA A 211 0.30 -2.99 3.73
CA ALA A 211 -0.42 -1.82 3.25
C ALA A 211 -1.81 -1.69 3.89
N GLY A 212 -2.66 -2.72 3.75
CA GLY A 212 -4.04 -2.67 4.23
C GLY A 212 -4.21 -2.87 5.73
N GLY A 213 -3.31 -3.65 6.36
CA GLY A 213 -3.43 -4.08 7.75
C GLY A 213 -2.89 -3.10 8.81
N GLY A 214 -2.55 -1.84 8.44
CA GLY A 214 -2.14 -0.80 9.39
C GLY A 214 -3.24 -0.49 10.42
N PHE A 215 -2.85 -0.02 11.59
CA PHE A 215 -3.80 0.23 12.68
C PHE A 215 -4.84 1.29 12.31
N GLU A 216 -4.39 2.46 11.88
CA GLU A 216 -5.29 3.57 11.50
C GLU A 216 -6.18 3.18 10.31
N ASN A 217 -5.64 2.44 9.35
CA ASN A 217 -6.39 1.98 8.19
C ASN A 217 -7.52 1.01 8.55
N ILE A 218 -7.26 0.05 9.44
CA ILE A 218 -8.31 -0.87 9.91
C ILE A 218 -9.34 -0.14 10.78
N CYS A 219 -8.91 0.82 11.61
CA CYS A 219 -9.84 1.67 12.37
C CYS A 219 -10.76 2.46 11.44
N ALA A 220 -10.22 3.07 10.37
CA ALA A 220 -11.02 3.77 9.38
C ALA A 220 -12.02 2.85 8.66
N ALA A 221 -11.60 1.63 8.31
CA ALA A 221 -12.49 0.62 7.73
C ALA A 221 -13.61 0.22 8.70
N ALA A 222 -13.29 0.02 9.97
CA ALA A 222 -14.27 -0.28 11.01
C ALA A 222 -15.27 0.87 11.18
N ASP A 223 -14.82 2.13 11.17
CA ASP A 223 -15.71 3.30 11.27
C ASP A 223 -16.66 3.41 10.07
N ILE A 224 -16.20 3.10 8.86
CA ILE A 224 -17.03 3.08 7.66
C ILE A 224 -18.09 1.99 7.70
N LEU A 225 -17.73 0.82 8.23
CA LEU A 225 -18.56 -0.38 8.21
C LEU A 225 -19.46 -0.51 9.42
N LYS A 226 -19.17 0.18 10.52
CA LYS A 226 -19.94 0.11 11.77
C LYS A 226 -21.44 0.26 11.55
N GLY A 227 -22.22 -0.68 12.08
CA GLY A 227 -23.67 -0.72 11.94
C GLY A 227 -24.19 -1.09 10.55
N LYS A 228 -23.30 -1.55 9.64
CA LYS A 228 -23.65 -2.08 8.33
C LYS A 228 -23.49 -3.60 8.30
N SER A 229 -23.95 -4.22 7.24
CA SER A 229 -23.77 -5.65 6.97
C SER A 229 -23.18 -5.86 5.59
N ILE A 230 -22.27 -6.82 5.46
CA ILE A 230 -21.78 -7.29 4.16
C ILE A 230 -22.79 -8.18 3.42
N GLY A 231 -23.95 -8.45 4.05
CA GLY A 231 -24.97 -9.36 3.52
C GLY A 231 -24.80 -10.80 3.99
N ALA A 232 -25.69 -11.66 3.53
CA ALA A 232 -25.70 -13.10 3.80
C ALA A 232 -25.47 -13.95 2.55
N ASP A 233 -25.10 -13.31 1.43
CA ASP A 233 -24.83 -13.93 0.14
C ASP A 233 -23.39 -14.48 0.05
N GLU A 234 -22.92 -14.75 -1.16
CA GLU A 234 -21.60 -15.32 -1.42
C GLU A 234 -20.41 -14.34 -1.20
N PHE A 235 -20.68 -13.03 -1.07
CA PHE A 235 -19.62 -12.04 -0.83
C PHE A 235 -18.94 -12.27 0.52
N THR A 236 -17.62 -12.24 0.53
CA THR A 236 -16.81 -12.36 1.73
C THR A 236 -15.90 -11.15 1.91
N LEU A 237 -15.72 -10.70 3.16
CA LEU A 237 -14.73 -9.69 3.54
C LEU A 237 -13.78 -10.28 4.57
N SER A 238 -12.50 -10.39 4.23
CA SER A 238 -11.45 -10.84 5.16
C SER A 238 -10.54 -9.68 5.56
N VAL A 239 -10.23 -9.59 6.86
CA VAL A 239 -9.36 -8.54 7.43
C VAL A 239 -8.17 -9.19 8.13
N TYR A 240 -6.97 -8.79 7.74
CA TYR A 240 -5.70 -9.26 8.30
C TYR A 240 -4.90 -8.09 8.86
N PRO A 241 -4.85 -7.87 10.17
CA PRO A 241 -3.96 -6.89 10.77
C PRO A 241 -2.50 -7.16 10.40
N ALA A 242 -1.70 -6.11 10.23
CA ALA A 242 -0.31 -6.27 9.77
C ALA A 242 0.61 -6.91 10.82
N SER A 243 0.20 -6.95 12.08
CA SER A 243 0.99 -7.56 13.17
C SER A 243 0.12 -7.96 14.35
N THR A 244 0.66 -8.82 15.22
CA THR A 244 -0.01 -9.21 16.47
C THR A 244 -0.27 -8.02 17.41
N PRO A 245 0.66 -7.07 17.63
CA PRO A 245 0.37 -5.87 18.43
C PRO A 245 -0.83 -5.07 17.91
N ILE A 246 -0.93 -4.84 16.60
CA ILE A 246 -2.09 -4.19 15.98
C ILE A 246 -3.36 -4.99 16.26
N TYR A 247 -3.34 -6.30 16.08
CA TYR A 247 -4.48 -7.16 16.32
C TYR A 247 -4.99 -7.04 17.78
N VAL A 248 -4.07 -7.08 18.75
CA VAL A 248 -4.38 -6.95 20.17
C VAL A 248 -4.99 -5.59 20.49
N GLU A 249 -4.45 -4.51 19.91
CA GLU A 249 -4.96 -3.16 20.15
C GLU A 249 -6.35 -2.93 19.52
N LEU A 250 -6.59 -3.47 18.33
CA LEU A 250 -7.92 -3.50 17.71
C LEU A 250 -8.95 -4.28 18.53
N ALA A 251 -8.51 -5.34 19.26
CA ALA A 251 -9.37 -6.07 20.17
C ALA A 251 -9.72 -5.23 21.42
N ARG A 252 -8.73 -4.52 21.97
CA ARG A 252 -8.89 -3.70 23.17
C ARG A 252 -9.78 -2.49 22.95
N ASN A 253 -9.69 -1.85 21.80
CA ASN A 253 -10.47 -0.67 21.45
C ASN A 253 -11.84 -0.97 20.82
N GLY A 254 -12.22 -2.27 20.70
CA GLY A 254 -13.52 -2.71 20.20
C GLY A 254 -13.66 -2.74 18.67
N ARG A 255 -12.63 -2.36 17.90
CA ARG A 255 -12.70 -2.33 16.43
C ARG A 255 -12.87 -3.71 15.81
N LEU A 256 -12.36 -4.76 16.44
CA LEU A 256 -12.62 -6.12 15.99
C LEU A 256 -14.11 -6.48 16.12
N ALA A 257 -14.77 -6.09 17.20
CA ALA A 257 -16.19 -6.32 17.37
C ALA A 257 -17.00 -5.58 16.29
N ASP A 258 -16.72 -4.29 16.07
CA ASP A 258 -17.36 -3.49 15.02
C ASP A 258 -17.26 -4.17 13.63
N LEU A 259 -16.11 -4.73 13.30
CA LEU A 259 -15.91 -5.45 12.03
C LEU A 259 -16.65 -6.79 11.99
N MET A 260 -16.54 -7.59 13.03
CA MET A 260 -17.18 -8.91 13.08
C MET A 260 -18.71 -8.82 13.05
N GLU A 261 -19.30 -7.80 13.67
CA GLU A 261 -20.74 -7.54 13.62
C GLU A 261 -21.25 -7.26 12.20
N THR A 262 -20.39 -6.81 11.28
CA THR A 262 -20.75 -6.65 9.87
C THR A 262 -20.80 -7.96 9.10
N GLY A 263 -20.28 -9.05 9.65
CA GLY A 263 -20.05 -10.33 8.98
C GLY A 263 -18.63 -10.51 8.44
N ALA A 264 -17.72 -9.54 8.63
CA ALA A 264 -16.34 -9.66 8.20
C ALA A 264 -15.58 -10.73 9.02
N ILE A 265 -14.66 -11.44 8.36
CA ILE A 265 -13.82 -12.47 8.96
C ILE A 265 -12.48 -11.85 9.34
N VAL A 266 -12.22 -11.67 10.64
CA VAL A 266 -10.94 -11.15 11.10
C VAL A 266 -9.97 -12.32 11.35
N LYS A 267 -8.81 -12.25 10.75
CA LYS A 267 -7.77 -13.29 10.79
C LYS A 267 -6.49 -12.76 11.42
N THR A 268 -5.59 -13.65 11.79
CA THR A 268 -4.27 -13.28 12.32
C THR A 268 -3.36 -12.69 11.24
N ALA A 269 -2.31 -11.97 11.64
CA ALA A 269 -1.35 -11.37 10.72
C ALA A 269 -0.75 -12.42 9.78
N PHE A 270 -0.94 -12.24 8.49
CA PHE A 270 -0.45 -13.14 7.45
C PHE A 270 -0.28 -12.40 6.13
N CYS A 271 0.85 -12.59 5.46
CA CYS A 271 1.14 -11.96 4.18
C CYS A 271 0.48 -12.65 2.98
N GLY A 272 -0.14 -13.81 3.20
CA GLY A 272 -0.69 -14.72 2.18
C GLY A 272 -1.51 -14.06 1.08
N PRO A 273 -2.52 -13.24 1.40
CA PRO A 273 -3.34 -12.60 0.38
C PRO A 273 -2.56 -11.77 -0.66
N CYS A 274 -1.40 -11.21 -0.29
CA CYS A 274 -0.57 -10.43 -1.21
C CYS A 274 0.12 -11.28 -2.29
N PHE A 275 0.35 -12.56 -2.04
CA PHE A 275 1.04 -13.46 -2.99
C PHE A 275 0.20 -14.68 -3.41
N GLY A 276 -1.11 -14.63 -3.15
CA GLY A 276 -2.05 -15.66 -3.59
C GLY A 276 -2.08 -16.93 -2.73
N ALA A 277 -1.69 -16.83 -1.47
CA ALA A 277 -1.83 -17.91 -0.48
C ALA A 277 -2.88 -17.53 0.57
N GLY A 278 -3.90 -18.37 0.73
CA GLY A 278 -5.05 -18.09 1.58
C GLY A 278 -5.97 -17.00 1.00
N ASP A 279 -7.25 -17.12 1.25
CA ASP A 279 -8.30 -16.25 0.69
C ASP A 279 -8.19 -16.02 -0.83
N THR A 280 -7.83 -17.05 -1.55
CA THR A 280 -7.92 -17.04 -3.01
C THR A 280 -9.40 -16.97 -3.41
N PRO A 281 -9.78 -16.08 -4.33
CA PRO A 281 -11.14 -16.06 -4.83
C PRO A 281 -11.49 -17.37 -5.54
N ALA A 282 -12.77 -17.70 -5.62
CA ALA A 282 -13.24 -18.81 -6.43
C ALA A 282 -12.92 -18.60 -7.92
N ASN A 283 -12.98 -19.64 -8.73
CA ASN A 283 -12.81 -19.53 -10.18
C ASN A 283 -13.79 -18.50 -10.75
N ASN A 284 -13.30 -17.61 -11.60
CA ASN A 284 -14.03 -16.50 -12.17
C ASN A 284 -14.61 -15.48 -11.18
N ALA A 285 -14.24 -15.55 -9.89
CA ALA A 285 -14.60 -14.54 -8.92
C ALA A 285 -13.66 -13.32 -9.00
N PHE A 286 -14.21 -12.14 -8.77
CA PHE A 286 -13.48 -10.89 -8.78
C PHE A 286 -13.25 -10.41 -7.34
N SER A 287 -11.99 -10.18 -6.99
CA SER A 287 -11.57 -9.75 -5.64
C SER A 287 -11.08 -8.30 -5.66
N ILE A 288 -11.61 -7.46 -4.76
CA ILE A 288 -11.06 -6.14 -4.46
C ILE A 288 -10.19 -6.22 -3.22
N ARG A 289 -8.99 -5.66 -3.29
CA ARG A 289 -8.00 -5.83 -2.23
C ARG A 289 -7.33 -4.53 -1.83
N HIS A 290 -7.37 -4.24 -0.56
CA HIS A 290 -6.45 -3.29 0.05
C HIS A 290 -5.20 -4.06 0.47
N SER A 291 -4.30 -4.26 -0.46
CA SER A 291 -3.03 -4.98 -0.30
C SER A 291 -1.97 -4.37 -1.21
N THR A 292 -0.72 -4.81 -1.09
CA THR A 292 0.40 -4.20 -1.81
C THR A 292 0.41 -4.53 -3.31
N ARG A 293 -0.09 -5.69 -3.72
CA ARG A 293 0.12 -6.27 -5.05
C ARG A 293 -1.14 -6.80 -5.70
N ASN A 294 -1.16 -6.77 -7.04
CA ASN A 294 -2.24 -7.27 -7.88
C ASN A 294 -1.72 -8.06 -9.10
N PHE A 295 -0.69 -8.88 -8.91
CA PHE A 295 -0.12 -9.73 -9.97
C PHE A 295 -1.10 -10.80 -10.47
N PRO A 296 -0.84 -11.40 -11.66
CA PRO A 296 -1.61 -12.54 -12.15
C PRO A 296 -1.70 -13.68 -11.13
N ASN A 297 -2.82 -14.41 -11.16
CA ASN A 297 -3.11 -15.56 -10.27
C ASN A 297 -3.22 -15.21 -8.78
N ARG A 298 -3.76 -14.05 -8.46
CA ARG A 298 -3.91 -13.57 -7.08
C ARG A 298 -5.25 -12.92 -6.81
#